data_8865a2c0b6efabc67aab519f40c385b3
#
_entry.id   8865a2c0b6efabc67aab519f40c385b3
#
_cell.length_a   1.000
_cell.length_b   1.000
_cell.length_c   1.000
_cell.angle_alpha   90.00
_cell.angle_beta   90.00
_cell.angle_gamma   90.00
#
_symmetry.space_group_name_H-M   'P 1'
#
loop_
_entity.id
_entity.type
_entity.pdbx_description
1 polymer ?
#
loop_
_entity_poly.entity_id
_entity_poly.type
_entity_poly.pdbx_seq_one_letter_code
_entity_poly.pdbx_strand_id
1 'polypeptide(L)'
;MNKYTLAAWFERSGVGLHSGILTKVRVLPAAAGEGRYFVRVDLPGSPVIPARVDAVSQTTLSTELRTHIKSDPDGNAPVPTGKDACVRTVEHLLAALACSGVDDARIEIDGPEVPLLDGSARLWVEAIREVGVVAQADGEQGRGGEGESLSLDSPPHSLTLSPFVLEKPVSVYQGDAFVAALPAPTTRFTYGIDFDLPAIGNQWHSWTPGQESFADAIAPARTFGLAHQIDQLRQAGLIKGGSLENALVCGDQGWLNPPLRFSNEPVRHKLLDLVGDLSLLGNFPVAHFLAYKASHNLHIQLAKELAQQILEE
;
A
#
# COMPACT_ATOMS: atom_id res chain seq x y z
N MET A 1 -9.32 13.43 16.99
CA MET A 1 -9.94 13.11 15.67
C MET A 1 -10.55 11.73 15.78
N ASN A 2 -11.77 11.55 15.26
CA ASN A 2 -12.38 10.23 15.24
C ASN A 2 -11.50 9.28 14.42
N LYS A 3 -11.25 8.08 14.95
CA LYS A 3 -10.63 6.98 14.24
C LYS A 3 -11.68 6.13 13.57
N TYR A 4 -11.36 5.53 12.44
CA TYR A 4 -12.29 4.74 11.65
C TYR A 4 -11.78 3.31 11.46
N THR A 5 -12.70 2.35 11.52
CA THR A 5 -12.43 0.94 11.25
C THR A 5 -13.50 0.35 10.33
N LEU A 6 -13.35 -0.90 9.94
CA LEU A 6 -14.38 -1.61 9.16
C LEU A 6 -15.65 -1.86 10.00
N ALA A 7 -16.83 -1.79 9.36
CA ALA A 7 -18.08 -2.15 10.04
C ALA A 7 -18.24 -3.67 10.20
N ALA A 8 -17.67 -4.47 9.29
CA ALA A 8 -17.61 -5.92 9.37
C ALA A 8 -16.31 -6.43 8.71
N TRP A 9 -15.98 -7.69 8.91
CA TRP A 9 -14.83 -8.32 8.26
C TRP A 9 -15.15 -8.75 6.84
N PHE A 10 -14.10 -8.83 6.01
CA PHE A 10 -14.17 -9.45 4.68
C PHE A 10 -12.95 -10.36 4.43
N GLU A 11 -13.05 -11.20 3.41
CA GLU A 11 -11.99 -12.15 3.02
C GLU A 11 -11.78 -12.12 1.52
N ARG A 12 -10.51 -12.21 1.08
CA ARG A 12 -10.11 -12.43 -0.31
C ARG A 12 -9.00 -13.47 -0.35
N SER A 13 -8.99 -14.28 -1.40
CA SER A 13 -7.95 -15.30 -1.64
C SER A 13 -7.40 -15.17 -3.04
N GLY A 14 -6.14 -15.49 -3.21
CA GLY A 14 -5.48 -15.45 -4.50
C GLY A 14 -4.01 -15.80 -4.39
N VAL A 15 -3.32 -15.77 -5.51
CA VAL A 15 -1.90 -16.12 -5.60
C VAL A 15 -1.05 -14.87 -5.35
N GLY A 16 0.00 -15.01 -4.53
CA GLY A 16 1.00 -13.96 -4.34
C GLY A 16 1.86 -13.79 -5.59
N LEU A 17 2.17 -12.55 -5.97
CA LEU A 17 2.93 -12.24 -7.19
C LEU A 17 4.28 -12.94 -7.23
N HIS A 18 5.07 -12.83 -6.16
CA HIS A 18 6.44 -13.32 -6.13
C HIS A 18 6.54 -14.75 -5.65
N SER A 19 5.78 -15.11 -4.62
CA SER A 19 5.80 -16.46 -4.04
C SER A 19 5.15 -17.51 -4.91
N GLY A 20 4.10 -17.15 -5.65
CA GLY A 20 3.23 -18.09 -6.35
C GLY A 20 2.37 -18.96 -5.42
N ILE A 21 2.32 -18.61 -4.13
CA ILE A 21 1.56 -19.35 -3.12
C ILE A 21 0.13 -18.80 -3.07
N LEU A 22 -0.84 -19.73 -3.02
CA LEU A 22 -2.23 -19.38 -2.75
C LEU A 22 -2.34 -18.93 -1.28
N THR A 23 -2.79 -17.71 -1.08
CA THR A 23 -2.88 -17.09 0.24
C THR A 23 -4.29 -16.52 0.44
N LYS A 24 -4.77 -16.59 1.66
CA LYS A 24 -6.02 -16.01 2.09
C LYS A 24 -5.74 -14.86 3.05
N VAL A 25 -6.41 -13.74 2.81
CA VAL A 25 -6.39 -12.55 3.67
C VAL A 25 -7.79 -12.29 4.19
N ARG A 26 -7.91 -12.16 5.51
CA ARG A 26 -9.11 -11.70 6.20
C ARG A 26 -8.81 -10.35 6.86
N VAL A 27 -9.58 -9.34 6.52
CA VAL A 27 -9.45 -8.01 7.12
C VAL A 27 -10.61 -7.81 8.09
N LEU A 28 -10.29 -7.49 9.34
CA LEU A 28 -11.23 -7.36 10.44
C LEU A 28 -11.15 -5.94 11.02
N PRO A 29 -12.24 -5.48 11.68
CA PRO A 29 -12.14 -4.31 12.54
C PRO A 29 -11.04 -4.47 13.59
N ALA A 30 -10.42 -3.36 13.97
CA ALA A 30 -9.46 -3.30 15.07
C ALA A 30 -9.85 -2.17 16.04
N ALA A 31 -9.33 -2.19 17.26
CA ALA A 31 -9.64 -1.17 18.26
C ALA A 31 -9.00 0.19 17.92
N ALA A 32 -9.58 1.26 18.43
CA ALA A 32 -9.12 2.62 18.18
C ALA A 32 -7.65 2.81 18.61
N GLY A 33 -6.83 3.27 17.67
CA GLY A 33 -5.40 3.53 17.89
C GLY A 33 -4.47 2.34 17.73
N GLU A 34 -4.99 1.14 17.40
CA GLU A 34 -4.13 -0.01 17.08
C GLU A 34 -3.41 0.16 15.74
N GLY A 35 -3.92 0.99 14.86
CA GLY A 35 -3.43 1.15 13.50
C GLY A 35 -3.72 -0.06 12.64
N ARG A 36 -3.05 -0.15 11.50
CA ARG A 36 -3.13 -1.30 10.61
C ARG A 36 -1.99 -2.26 10.93
N TYR A 37 -2.31 -3.56 11.01
CA TYR A 37 -1.28 -4.57 11.28
C TYR A 37 -1.67 -5.92 10.69
N PHE A 38 -0.64 -6.69 10.30
CA PHE A 38 -0.80 -8.06 9.83
C PHE A 38 -0.62 -9.06 10.95
N VAL A 39 -1.31 -10.19 10.84
CA VAL A 39 -1.18 -11.35 11.74
C VAL A 39 -0.96 -12.60 10.89
N ARG A 40 0.20 -13.24 11.00
CA ARG A 40 0.54 -14.49 10.31
C ARG A 40 -0.11 -15.67 11.03
N VAL A 41 -1.36 -15.97 10.67
CA VAL A 41 -2.17 -17.01 11.35
C VAL A 41 -1.71 -18.43 11.02
N ASP A 42 -0.90 -18.63 9.99
CA ASP A 42 -0.27 -19.89 9.60
C ASP A 42 0.97 -20.24 10.43
N LEU A 43 1.51 -19.26 11.19
CA LEU A 43 2.72 -19.44 11.98
C LEU A 43 2.42 -19.65 13.47
N PRO A 44 3.24 -20.45 14.20
CA PRO A 44 3.08 -20.63 15.63
C PRO A 44 3.12 -19.31 16.40
N GLY A 45 2.13 -19.09 17.27
CA GLY A 45 1.99 -17.89 18.08
C GLY A 45 1.44 -16.69 17.31
N SER A 46 1.02 -16.87 16.06
CA SER A 46 0.38 -15.85 15.23
C SER A 46 1.08 -14.48 15.32
N PRO A 47 2.34 -14.38 14.88
CA PRO A 47 3.14 -13.16 15.04
C PRO A 47 2.49 -11.96 14.36
N VAL A 48 2.54 -10.82 15.06
CA VAL A 48 1.98 -9.54 14.64
C VAL A 48 3.05 -8.70 13.97
N ILE A 49 2.74 -8.13 12.81
CA ILE A 49 3.62 -7.26 12.01
C ILE A 49 2.91 -5.92 11.84
N PRO A 50 3.37 -4.84 12.47
CA PRO A 50 2.75 -3.53 12.29
C PRO A 50 2.92 -3.04 10.85
N ALA A 51 1.86 -2.44 10.27
CA ALA A 51 1.94 -1.79 8.96
C ALA A 51 2.50 -0.38 9.13
N ARG A 52 3.79 -0.29 9.42
CA ARG A 52 4.54 0.94 9.68
C ARG A 52 5.85 0.95 8.93
N VAL A 53 6.37 2.15 8.68
CA VAL A 53 7.62 2.33 7.90
C VAL A 53 8.84 1.68 8.54
N ASP A 54 8.88 1.60 9.87
CA ASP A 54 9.97 0.96 10.63
C ASP A 54 9.96 -0.58 10.54
N ALA A 55 8.83 -1.19 10.12
CA ALA A 55 8.72 -2.63 9.88
C ALA A 55 9.17 -3.05 8.47
N VAL A 56 9.47 -2.11 7.57
CA VAL A 56 9.89 -2.44 6.19
C VAL A 56 11.24 -3.14 6.18
N SER A 57 11.28 -4.35 5.62
CA SER A 57 12.48 -5.20 5.51
C SER A 57 13.06 -5.27 4.11
N GLN A 58 12.21 -5.16 3.07
CA GLN A 58 12.61 -5.26 1.67
C GLN A 58 11.71 -4.41 0.77
N THR A 59 12.29 -3.93 -0.36
CA THR A 59 11.60 -3.07 -1.33
C THR A 59 11.87 -3.47 -2.79
N THR A 60 12.32 -4.70 -3.03
CA THR A 60 12.60 -5.20 -4.39
C THR A 60 11.31 -5.59 -5.08
N LEU A 61 10.84 -4.78 -6.03
CA LEU A 61 9.62 -4.94 -6.84
C LEU A 61 8.30 -4.98 -6.04
N SER A 62 8.34 -4.91 -4.73
CA SER A 62 7.20 -4.79 -3.83
C SER A 62 7.68 -4.46 -2.43
N THR A 63 6.80 -4.01 -1.56
CA THR A 63 7.11 -3.71 -0.16
C THR A 63 6.85 -4.93 0.72
N GLU A 64 7.87 -5.31 1.52
CA GLU A 64 7.80 -6.36 2.53
C GLU A 64 7.90 -5.76 3.94
N LEU A 65 7.01 -6.20 4.81
CA LEU A 65 7.04 -5.91 6.25
C LEU A 65 7.49 -7.14 7.03
N ARG A 66 8.18 -6.91 8.16
CA ARG A 66 8.68 -7.97 9.03
C ARG A 66 8.45 -7.64 10.51
N THR A 67 8.31 -8.66 11.33
CA THR A 67 8.33 -8.48 12.79
C THR A 67 9.64 -7.83 13.21
N HIS A 68 9.56 -6.86 14.15
CA HIS A 68 10.77 -6.30 14.74
C HIS A 68 11.54 -7.39 15.49
N ILE A 69 12.77 -7.64 15.05
CA ILE A 69 13.76 -8.32 15.89
C ILE A 69 14.17 -7.29 16.94
N LYS A 70 13.78 -7.48 18.20
CA LYS A 70 14.37 -6.71 19.29
C LYS A 70 15.87 -6.99 19.24
N SER A 71 16.68 -5.96 18.95
CA SER A 71 18.13 -6.04 19.16
C SER A 71 18.35 -6.45 20.61
N ASP A 72 19.17 -7.50 20.82
CA ASP A 72 19.62 -7.87 22.16
C ASP A 72 20.27 -6.63 22.79
N PRO A 73 19.88 -6.22 24.01
CA PRO A 73 20.51 -5.10 24.72
C PRO A 73 22.03 -5.23 24.84
N ASP A 74 22.56 -6.45 24.73
CA ASP A 74 23.98 -6.77 24.89
C ASP A 74 24.78 -6.75 23.57
N GLY A 75 24.17 -6.33 22.43
CA GLY A 75 24.86 -6.11 21.15
C GLY A 75 25.30 -7.38 20.42
N ASN A 76 24.85 -8.56 20.84
CA ASN A 76 25.07 -9.80 20.10
C ASN A 76 24.19 -9.86 18.86
N ALA A 77 24.70 -10.44 17.76
CA ALA A 77 23.92 -10.63 16.55
C ALA A 77 22.61 -11.34 16.88
N PRO A 78 21.46 -10.87 16.33
CA PRO A 78 20.17 -11.46 16.65
C PRO A 78 20.19 -12.94 16.29
N VAL A 79 19.97 -13.80 17.29
CA VAL A 79 19.75 -15.22 17.07
C VAL A 79 18.40 -15.34 16.42
N PRO A 80 18.23 -15.99 15.24
CA PRO A 80 16.95 -16.26 14.65
C PRO A 80 16.11 -17.10 15.63
N THR A 81 15.30 -16.45 16.42
CA THR A 81 14.26 -17.13 17.17
C THR A 81 13.19 -17.44 16.13
N GLY A 82 12.81 -18.66 15.86
CA GLY A 82 11.85 -19.08 14.81
C GLY A 82 10.51 -18.30 14.71
N LYS A 83 10.56 -17.01 14.94
CA LYS A 83 9.49 -16.00 14.97
C LYS A 83 9.66 -14.90 13.92
N ASP A 84 10.62 -15.01 13.00
CA ASP A 84 10.79 -14.04 11.92
C ASP A 84 9.66 -14.21 10.90
N ALA A 85 8.57 -13.48 11.12
CA ALA A 85 7.45 -13.44 10.19
C ALA A 85 7.60 -12.22 9.26
N CYS A 86 7.29 -12.43 7.98
CA CYS A 86 7.18 -11.34 7.02
C CYS A 86 5.89 -11.47 6.20
N VAL A 87 5.48 -10.35 5.63
CA VAL A 87 4.39 -10.25 4.65
C VAL A 87 4.84 -9.32 3.53
N ARG A 88 4.71 -9.79 2.30
CA ARG A 88 5.16 -9.09 1.09
C ARG A 88 3.98 -8.58 0.25
N THR A 89 4.25 -7.63 -0.68
CA THR A 89 3.28 -7.05 -1.62
C THR A 89 2.09 -6.42 -0.89
N VAL A 90 2.39 -5.62 0.13
CA VAL A 90 1.38 -5.03 1.02
C VAL A 90 0.76 -3.75 0.48
N GLU A 91 1.42 -3.09 -0.47
CA GLU A 91 1.14 -1.74 -0.97
C GLU A 91 -0.27 -1.57 -1.53
N HIS A 92 -0.80 -2.52 -2.30
CA HIS A 92 -2.14 -2.41 -2.91
C HIS A 92 -3.27 -2.46 -1.87
N LEU A 93 -3.18 -3.39 -0.91
CA LEU A 93 -4.14 -3.49 0.19
C LEU A 93 -4.05 -2.28 1.11
N LEU A 94 -2.84 -1.83 1.44
CA LEU A 94 -2.64 -0.67 2.31
C LEU A 94 -3.12 0.63 1.65
N ALA A 95 -2.92 0.81 0.32
CA ALA A 95 -3.49 1.91 -0.44
C ALA A 95 -5.02 1.90 -0.38
N ALA A 96 -5.65 0.72 -0.57
CA ALA A 96 -7.10 0.58 -0.50
C ALA A 96 -7.66 0.95 0.88
N LEU A 97 -7.05 0.45 1.97
CA LEU A 97 -7.46 0.77 3.34
C LEU A 97 -7.31 2.26 3.64
N ALA A 98 -6.12 2.83 3.36
CA ALA A 98 -5.85 4.24 3.63
C ALA A 98 -6.78 5.18 2.87
N CYS A 99 -6.99 4.92 1.57
CA CYS A 99 -7.85 5.76 0.73
C CYS A 99 -9.35 5.54 0.96
N SER A 100 -9.72 4.47 1.66
CA SER A 100 -11.09 4.24 2.14
C SER A 100 -11.32 4.79 3.56
N GLY A 101 -10.33 5.47 4.15
CA GLY A 101 -10.43 6.07 5.48
C GLY A 101 -10.39 5.07 6.62
N VAL A 102 -9.80 3.88 6.43
CA VAL A 102 -9.65 2.87 7.48
C VAL A 102 -8.33 3.11 8.23
N ASP A 103 -8.42 3.64 9.44
CA ASP A 103 -7.27 3.92 10.29
C ASP A 103 -6.77 2.66 11.02
N ASP A 104 -7.70 1.87 11.52
CA ASP A 104 -7.44 0.71 12.36
C ASP A 104 -8.00 -0.55 11.71
N ALA A 105 -7.14 -1.54 11.45
CA ALA A 105 -7.53 -2.81 10.85
C ALA A 105 -6.58 -3.94 11.25
N ARG A 106 -7.15 -5.09 11.62
CA ARG A 106 -6.44 -6.36 11.80
C ARG A 106 -6.49 -7.14 10.48
N ILE A 107 -5.32 -7.50 9.93
CA ILE A 107 -5.17 -8.19 8.66
C ILE A 107 -4.59 -9.57 8.92
N GLU A 108 -5.44 -10.58 8.98
CA GLU A 108 -5.02 -11.99 9.13
C GLU A 108 -4.63 -12.56 7.77
N ILE A 109 -3.48 -13.22 7.72
CA ILE A 109 -2.94 -13.81 6.50
C ILE A 109 -2.34 -15.19 6.79
N ASP A 110 -2.66 -16.18 5.94
CA ASP A 110 -2.19 -17.57 6.07
C ASP A 110 -1.00 -17.91 5.16
N GLY A 111 -0.24 -16.91 4.75
CA GLY A 111 0.93 -17.08 3.90
C GLY A 111 1.86 -15.85 3.89
N PRO A 112 2.98 -15.93 3.16
CA PRO A 112 4.05 -14.92 3.20
C PRO A 112 3.78 -13.68 2.35
N GLU A 113 2.70 -13.66 1.56
CA GLU A 113 2.47 -12.60 0.58
C GLU A 113 0.97 -12.31 0.39
N VAL A 114 0.62 -11.03 0.34
CA VAL A 114 -0.75 -10.59 0.04
C VAL A 114 -1.13 -11.03 -1.37
N PRO A 115 -2.35 -11.59 -1.59
CA PRO A 115 -2.82 -11.97 -2.91
C PRO A 115 -2.77 -10.80 -3.89
N LEU A 116 -2.24 -11.02 -5.08
CA LEU A 116 -2.20 -10.00 -6.13
C LEU A 116 -3.58 -9.67 -6.70
N LEU A 117 -4.51 -10.63 -6.62
CA LEU A 117 -5.86 -10.55 -7.19
C LEU A 117 -5.80 -10.26 -8.70
N ASP A 118 -6.41 -9.15 -9.14
CA ASP A 118 -6.38 -8.71 -10.54
C ASP A 118 -5.21 -7.78 -10.88
N GLY A 119 -4.25 -7.65 -9.97
CA GLY A 119 -3.08 -6.78 -10.13
C GLY A 119 -3.31 -5.32 -9.76
N SER A 120 -4.48 -4.97 -9.25
CA SER A 120 -4.87 -3.61 -8.86
C SER A 120 -5.35 -3.55 -7.42
N ALA A 121 -5.71 -2.35 -6.93
CA ALA A 121 -6.34 -2.18 -5.61
C ALA A 121 -7.88 -2.26 -5.68
N ARG A 122 -8.47 -2.39 -6.87
CA ARG A 122 -9.92 -2.32 -7.07
C ARG A 122 -10.69 -3.32 -6.22
N LEU A 123 -10.31 -4.61 -6.26
CA LEU A 123 -11.03 -5.67 -5.54
C LEU A 123 -10.93 -5.53 -4.01
N TRP A 124 -9.91 -4.87 -3.51
CA TRP A 124 -9.79 -4.50 -2.10
C TRP A 124 -10.74 -3.36 -1.74
N VAL A 125 -10.80 -2.30 -2.57
CA VAL A 125 -11.73 -1.18 -2.39
C VAL A 125 -13.18 -1.64 -2.46
N GLU A 126 -13.52 -2.51 -3.41
CA GLU A 126 -14.86 -3.11 -3.53
C GLU A 126 -15.23 -3.86 -2.25
N ALA A 127 -14.32 -4.69 -1.70
CA ALA A 127 -14.55 -5.42 -0.47
C ALA A 127 -14.75 -4.50 0.76
N ILE A 128 -13.97 -3.41 0.86
CA ILE A 128 -14.12 -2.43 1.93
C ILE A 128 -15.48 -1.72 1.83
N ARG A 129 -15.91 -1.37 0.60
CA ARG A 129 -17.22 -0.75 0.36
C ARG A 129 -18.39 -1.67 0.69
N GLU A 130 -18.26 -2.97 0.40
CA GLU A 130 -19.28 -3.99 0.71
C GLU A 130 -19.57 -4.07 2.21
N VAL A 131 -18.54 -4.00 3.05
CA VAL A 131 -18.68 -4.13 4.50
C VAL A 131 -18.87 -2.78 5.22
N GLY A 132 -18.47 -1.68 4.58
CA GLY A 132 -18.57 -0.33 5.14
C GLY A 132 -17.47 0.03 6.14
N VAL A 133 -17.41 1.32 6.46
CA VAL A 133 -16.46 1.91 7.42
C VAL A 133 -17.25 2.67 8.48
N VAL A 134 -16.85 2.54 9.75
CA VAL A 134 -17.55 3.18 10.89
C VAL A 134 -16.57 3.97 11.75
N ALA A 135 -17.05 5.08 12.32
CA ALA A 135 -16.31 5.83 13.31
C ALA A 135 -16.24 5.03 14.62
N GLN A 136 -15.11 5.12 15.30
CA GLN A 136 -14.92 4.53 16.63
C GLN A 136 -15.17 5.63 17.68
N ALA A 137 -16.00 5.33 18.66
CA ALA A 137 -16.21 6.24 19.79
C ALA A 137 -14.99 6.24 20.70
N ASP A 138 -14.51 7.40 21.12
CA ASP A 138 -13.46 7.53 22.12
C ASP A 138 -13.97 6.92 23.45
N GLY A 139 -13.47 5.76 23.81
CA GLY A 139 -13.45 5.25 25.19
C GLY A 139 -14.75 4.72 25.79
N GLU A 140 -15.49 3.79 25.14
CA GLU A 140 -16.37 2.87 25.88
C GLU A 140 -16.21 1.44 25.36
N GLN A 141 -15.70 0.57 26.24
CA GLN A 141 -15.77 -0.88 26.06
C GLN A 141 -17.25 -1.33 26.11
N GLY A 142 -17.73 -1.85 25.00
CA GLY A 142 -18.78 -2.86 24.97
C GLY A 142 -20.16 -2.45 25.46
N ARG A 143 -20.97 -1.90 24.56
CA ARG A 143 -22.39 -2.30 24.43
C ARG A 143 -22.81 -2.01 23.00
N GLY A 144 -23.44 -3.02 22.34
CA GLY A 144 -23.98 -2.87 21.00
C GLY A 144 -24.91 -1.68 20.88
N GLY A 145 -24.37 -0.57 20.42
CA GLY A 145 -25.09 0.58 19.96
C GLY A 145 -25.04 0.54 18.43
N GLU A 146 -26.18 0.69 17.80
CA GLU A 146 -26.31 0.92 16.36
C GLU A 146 -25.47 2.13 16.01
N GLY A 147 -24.20 1.92 15.59
CA GLY A 147 -23.35 2.97 15.06
C GLY A 147 -24.06 3.52 13.82
N GLU A 148 -24.16 4.85 13.69
CA GLU A 148 -24.63 5.49 12.47
C GLU A 148 -23.79 4.97 11.30
N SER A 149 -24.38 4.06 10.52
CA SER A 149 -23.84 3.63 9.25
C SER A 149 -23.88 4.87 8.36
N LEU A 150 -22.70 5.37 8.02
CA LEU A 150 -22.57 6.44 7.06
C LEU A 150 -23.19 5.97 5.75
N SER A 151 -24.21 6.68 5.27
CA SER A 151 -24.90 6.38 4.04
C SER A 151 -23.90 6.36 2.89
N LEU A 152 -24.09 5.46 1.93
CA LEU A 152 -23.30 5.32 0.69
C LEU A 152 -23.25 6.61 -0.16
N ASP A 153 -24.09 7.61 0.17
CA ASP A 153 -24.18 8.92 -0.49
C ASP A 153 -23.31 10.01 0.17
N SER A 154 -22.62 9.72 1.27
CA SER A 154 -21.60 10.62 1.79
C SER A 154 -20.37 10.56 0.89
N PRO A 155 -19.71 11.69 0.55
CA PRO A 155 -18.48 11.65 -0.22
C PRO A 155 -17.50 10.70 0.47
N PRO A 156 -16.78 9.84 -0.28
CA PRO A 156 -15.87 8.87 0.30
C PRO A 156 -14.96 9.61 1.26
N HIS A 157 -14.88 9.11 2.50
CA HIS A 157 -14.08 9.73 3.55
C HIS A 157 -12.72 10.06 2.96
N SER A 158 -12.37 11.35 2.98
CA SER A 158 -11.07 11.80 2.51
C SER A 158 -10.02 11.08 3.35
N LEU A 159 -8.89 10.74 2.73
CA LEU A 159 -7.69 10.29 3.42
C LEU A 159 -7.61 10.90 4.81
N THR A 160 -7.39 10.10 5.84
CA THR A 160 -7.15 10.64 7.18
C THR A 160 -5.85 11.43 7.10
N LEU A 161 -6.00 12.75 6.97
CA LEU A 161 -4.87 13.66 6.92
C LEU A 161 -4.36 13.85 8.34
N SER A 162 -3.05 13.77 8.50
CA SER A 162 -2.40 14.23 9.72
C SER A 162 -2.68 15.74 9.93
N PRO A 163 -2.80 16.24 11.15
CA PRO A 163 -2.70 17.67 11.41
C PRO A 163 -1.33 18.24 11.02
N PHE A 164 -0.35 17.35 10.75
CA PHE A 164 1.00 17.75 10.34
C PHE A 164 1.00 18.32 8.93
N VAL A 165 1.34 19.60 8.84
CA VAL A 165 1.55 20.33 7.58
C VAL A 165 3.04 20.42 7.34
N LEU A 166 3.50 19.86 6.22
CA LEU A 166 4.92 19.93 5.89
C LEU A 166 5.36 21.38 5.63
N GLU A 167 6.30 21.89 6.41
CA GLU A 167 6.82 23.25 6.27
C GLU A 167 8.03 23.35 5.34
N LYS A 168 8.86 22.31 5.30
CA LYS A 168 10.11 22.27 4.51
C LYS A 168 10.08 21.09 3.53
N PRO A 169 10.61 21.24 2.32
CA PRO A 169 10.66 20.16 1.36
C PRO A 169 11.60 19.05 1.86
N VAL A 170 11.16 17.81 1.63
CA VAL A 170 11.97 16.59 1.85
C VAL A 170 12.09 15.88 0.52
N SER A 171 13.29 15.44 0.12
CA SER A 171 13.48 14.78 -1.17
C SER A 171 14.58 13.73 -1.11
N VAL A 172 14.36 12.63 -1.82
CA VAL A 172 15.29 11.51 -1.97
C VAL A 172 15.54 11.24 -3.43
N TYR A 173 16.77 10.95 -3.80
CA TYR A 173 17.22 10.80 -5.18
C TYR A 173 18.03 9.52 -5.38
N GLN A 174 17.91 8.94 -6.57
CA GLN A 174 18.77 7.86 -7.05
C GLN A 174 18.99 7.98 -8.55
N GLY A 175 20.14 8.52 -8.97
CA GLY A 175 20.38 8.87 -10.37
C GLY A 175 19.44 9.99 -10.83
N ASP A 176 18.68 9.72 -11.89
CA ASP A 176 17.65 10.63 -12.42
C ASP A 176 16.26 10.41 -11.79
N ALA A 177 16.12 9.38 -10.97
CA ALA A 177 14.89 9.10 -10.23
C ALA A 177 14.83 9.89 -8.93
N PHE A 178 13.63 10.35 -8.55
CA PHE A 178 13.42 11.03 -7.28
C PHE A 178 12.01 10.86 -6.74
N VAL A 179 11.88 11.11 -5.45
CA VAL A 179 10.60 11.36 -4.79
C VAL A 179 10.77 12.51 -3.81
N ALA A 180 9.80 13.41 -3.76
CA ALA A 180 9.81 14.57 -2.89
C ALA A 180 8.44 14.80 -2.24
N ALA A 181 8.44 15.29 -1.00
CA ALA A 181 7.32 15.91 -0.35
C ALA A 181 7.57 17.42 -0.30
N LEU A 182 6.67 18.19 -0.86
CA LEU A 182 6.78 19.65 -0.96
C LEU A 182 5.68 20.31 -0.15
N PRO A 183 5.95 21.43 0.55
CA PRO A 183 4.90 22.20 1.22
C PRO A 183 3.76 22.55 0.25
N ALA A 184 2.53 22.27 0.65
CA ALA A 184 1.34 22.55 -0.15
C ALA A 184 0.12 22.79 0.73
N PRO A 185 -0.90 23.56 0.26
CA PRO A 185 -2.10 23.80 1.04
C PRO A 185 -3.04 22.60 1.15
N THR A 186 -2.85 21.59 0.29
CA THR A 186 -3.65 20.35 0.25
C THR A 186 -2.76 19.17 -0.14
N THR A 187 -3.12 17.99 0.34
CA THR A 187 -2.42 16.77 -0.07
C THR A 187 -2.69 16.47 -1.53
N ARG A 188 -1.62 16.26 -2.29
CA ARG A 188 -1.64 15.92 -3.71
C ARG A 188 -0.54 14.92 -4.02
N PHE A 189 -0.81 14.01 -4.93
CA PHE A 189 0.17 13.06 -5.44
C PHE A 189 0.37 13.29 -6.95
N THR A 190 1.60 13.33 -7.39
CA THR A 190 1.97 13.43 -8.81
C THR A 190 3.07 12.41 -9.10
N TYR A 191 2.89 11.63 -10.13
CA TYR A 191 3.86 10.61 -10.54
C TYR A 191 4.22 10.76 -12.02
N GLY A 192 5.52 10.68 -12.35
CA GLY A 192 6.05 10.61 -13.71
C GLY A 192 6.81 9.30 -13.91
N ILE A 193 6.61 8.69 -15.07
CA ILE A 193 7.38 7.54 -15.55
C ILE A 193 7.95 7.84 -16.93
N ASP A 194 9.03 7.15 -17.26
CA ASP A 194 9.68 7.28 -18.56
C ASP A 194 10.33 5.95 -18.94
N PHE A 195 9.82 5.33 -19.99
CA PHE A 195 10.26 4.03 -20.48
C PHE A 195 10.59 4.13 -21.97
N ASP A 196 11.65 3.45 -22.39
CA ASP A 196 12.06 3.41 -23.81
C ASP A 196 11.06 2.66 -24.71
N LEU A 197 10.16 1.85 -24.13
CA LEU A 197 9.11 1.16 -24.88
C LEU A 197 8.00 2.15 -25.28
N PRO A 198 7.74 2.37 -26.58
CA PRO A 198 6.78 3.39 -27.04
C PRO A 198 5.35 3.22 -26.54
N ALA A 199 4.93 1.98 -26.24
CA ALA A 199 3.59 1.69 -25.71
C ALA A 199 3.41 2.18 -24.25
N ILE A 200 4.50 2.44 -23.53
CA ILE A 200 4.50 3.07 -22.19
C ILE A 200 4.93 4.54 -22.36
N GLY A 201 6.15 4.78 -22.83
CA GLY A 201 6.74 6.11 -23.05
C GLY A 201 6.84 6.94 -21.79
N ASN A 202 6.76 8.26 -21.98
CA ASN A 202 6.72 9.24 -20.90
C ASN A 202 5.26 9.54 -20.52
N GLN A 203 4.92 9.32 -19.25
CA GLN A 203 3.56 9.54 -18.73
C GLN A 203 3.62 10.30 -17.42
N TRP A 204 2.65 11.18 -17.20
CA TRP A 204 2.42 11.88 -15.94
C TRP A 204 0.98 11.75 -15.50
N HIS A 205 0.78 11.64 -14.21
CA HIS A 205 -0.55 11.68 -13.61
C HIS A 205 -0.51 12.36 -12.25
N SER A 206 -1.58 13.11 -11.95
CA SER A 206 -1.76 13.74 -10.64
C SER A 206 -3.12 13.33 -10.08
N TRP A 207 -3.17 13.11 -8.78
CA TRP A 207 -4.39 12.82 -8.06
C TRP A 207 -4.44 13.62 -6.77
N THR A 208 -5.61 14.22 -6.48
CA THR A 208 -5.86 15.00 -5.25
C THR A 208 -7.01 14.34 -4.51
N PRO A 209 -6.77 13.82 -3.28
CA PRO A 209 -7.82 13.29 -2.43
C PRO A 209 -8.97 14.29 -2.23
N GLY A 210 -10.20 13.79 -2.33
CA GLY A 210 -11.41 14.64 -2.20
C GLY A 210 -11.83 15.38 -3.48
N GLN A 211 -10.97 15.49 -4.51
CA GLN A 211 -11.34 16.01 -5.82
C GLN A 211 -11.69 14.89 -6.81
N GLU A 212 -10.97 13.79 -6.74
CA GLU A 212 -11.25 12.59 -7.54
C GLU A 212 -11.32 11.36 -6.62
N SER A 213 -12.24 10.45 -6.95
CA SER A 213 -12.38 9.17 -6.26
C SER A 213 -11.14 8.30 -6.49
N PHE A 214 -10.46 7.88 -5.41
CA PHE A 214 -9.39 6.88 -5.51
C PHE A 214 -9.86 5.58 -6.18
N ALA A 215 -11.07 5.15 -5.83
CA ALA A 215 -11.66 3.91 -6.34
C ALA A 215 -11.86 3.92 -7.85
N ASP A 216 -12.13 5.10 -8.44
CA ASP A 216 -12.39 5.21 -9.87
C ASP A 216 -11.16 5.64 -10.66
N ALA A 217 -10.33 6.53 -10.07
CA ALA A 217 -9.21 7.14 -10.78
C ALA A 217 -7.89 6.35 -10.65
N ILE A 218 -7.65 5.68 -9.51
CA ILE A 218 -6.34 5.08 -9.18
C ILE A 218 -6.46 3.57 -8.92
N ALA A 219 -7.38 3.16 -8.06
CA ALA A 219 -7.49 1.77 -7.60
C ALA A 219 -7.60 0.74 -8.74
N PRO A 220 -8.24 1.01 -9.90
CA PRO A 220 -8.34 0.04 -10.99
C PRO A 220 -7.05 -0.17 -11.78
N ALA A 221 -6.02 0.67 -11.62
CA ALA A 221 -4.78 0.56 -12.38
C ALA A 221 -4.00 -0.70 -11.99
N ARG A 222 -3.74 -1.57 -12.98
CA ARG A 222 -3.05 -2.86 -12.79
C ARG A 222 -1.54 -2.69 -12.78
N THR A 223 -0.87 -3.55 -12.00
CA THR A 223 0.59 -3.72 -12.09
C THR A 223 1.03 -4.13 -13.48
N PHE A 224 2.27 -3.82 -13.83
CA PHE A 224 2.79 -4.11 -15.16
C PHE A 224 4.24 -4.56 -15.11
N GLY A 225 4.65 -5.30 -16.13
CA GLY A 225 6.02 -5.74 -16.33
C GLY A 225 6.44 -5.65 -17.80
N LEU A 226 7.76 -5.72 -18.02
CA LEU A 226 8.36 -5.68 -19.35
C LEU A 226 8.66 -7.11 -19.80
N ALA A 227 8.20 -7.49 -20.99
CA ALA A 227 8.30 -8.85 -21.50
C ALA A 227 9.74 -9.39 -21.48
N HIS A 228 10.72 -8.55 -21.85
CA HIS A 228 12.14 -8.93 -21.88
C HIS A 228 12.76 -9.18 -20.50
N GLN A 229 12.11 -8.77 -19.40
CA GLN A 229 12.58 -8.98 -18.02
C GLN A 229 12.00 -10.23 -17.35
N ILE A 230 10.89 -10.77 -17.90
CA ILE A 230 10.11 -11.83 -17.24
C ILE A 230 10.95 -13.07 -16.94
N ASP A 231 11.72 -13.56 -17.92
CA ASP A 231 12.52 -14.77 -17.74
C ASP A 231 13.62 -14.58 -16.70
N GLN A 232 14.28 -13.42 -16.69
CA GLN A 232 15.29 -13.07 -15.68
C GLN A 232 14.67 -13.01 -14.28
N LEU A 233 13.51 -12.38 -14.14
CA LEU A 233 12.80 -12.27 -12.85
C LEU A 233 12.36 -13.65 -12.33
N ARG A 234 11.87 -14.52 -13.22
CA ARG A 234 11.51 -15.90 -12.86
C ARG A 234 12.71 -16.73 -12.44
N GLN A 235 13.86 -16.61 -13.15
CA GLN A 235 15.12 -17.26 -12.77
C GLN A 235 15.63 -16.77 -11.42
N ALA A 236 15.40 -15.48 -11.08
CA ALA A 236 15.70 -14.92 -9.77
C ALA A 236 14.69 -15.35 -8.67
N GLY A 237 13.72 -16.23 -9.00
CA GLY A 237 12.72 -16.71 -8.05
C GLY A 237 11.57 -15.74 -7.77
N LEU A 238 11.44 -14.68 -8.56
CA LEU A 238 10.40 -13.66 -8.46
C LEU A 238 9.25 -13.94 -9.44
N ILE A 239 8.15 -13.21 -9.29
CA ILE A 239 6.96 -13.22 -10.16
C ILE A 239 6.41 -14.61 -10.51
N LYS A 240 6.53 -15.58 -9.60
CA LYS A 240 6.07 -16.97 -9.82
C LYS A 240 4.56 -17.08 -10.03
N GLY A 241 3.79 -16.18 -9.40
CA GLY A 241 2.33 -16.10 -9.52
C GLY A 241 1.86 -15.10 -10.58
N GLY A 242 2.79 -14.41 -11.27
CA GLY A 242 2.45 -13.45 -12.32
C GLY A 242 1.90 -14.12 -13.58
N SER A 243 0.78 -13.60 -14.09
CA SER A 243 0.10 -14.04 -15.31
C SER A 243 -0.48 -12.85 -16.08
N LEU A 244 -0.94 -13.09 -17.31
CA LEU A 244 -1.62 -12.06 -18.10
C LEU A 244 -3.02 -11.68 -17.55
N GLU A 245 -3.53 -12.42 -16.57
CA GLU A 245 -4.79 -12.12 -15.89
C GLU A 245 -4.61 -11.11 -14.75
N ASN A 246 -3.42 -11.07 -14.14
CA ASN A 246 -3.14 -10.27 -12.95
C ASN A 246 -2.00 -9.24 -13.11
N ALA A 247 -1.43 -9.10 -14.31
CA ALA A 247 -0.45 -8.07 -14.62
C ALA A 247 -0.50 -7.70 -16.10
N LEU A 248 -0.32 -6.44 -16.40
CA LEU A 248 -0.09 -6.00 -17.79
C LEU A 248 1.34 -6.35 -18.20
N VAL A 249 1.53 -6.83 -19.42
CA VAL A 249 2.85 -7.13 -19.97
C VAL A 249 3.06 -6.34 -21.25
N CYS A 250 4.10 -5.50 -21.25
CA CYS A 250 4.51 -4.72 -22.41
C CYS A 250 5.70 -5.38 -23.10
N GLY A 251 5.55 -5.71 -24.38
CA GLY A 251 6.61 -6.15 -25.28
C GLY A 251 7.00 -5.06 -26.28
N ASP A 252 7.95 -5.36 -27.16
CA ASP A 252 8.47 -4.42 -28.17
C ASP A 252 7.38 -3.96 -29.16
N GLN A 253 6.38 -4.78 -29.40
CA GLN A 253 5.26 -4.49 -30.29
C GLN A 253 4.02 -3.90 -29.58
N GLY A 254 4.13 -3.64 -28.26
CA GLY A 254 3.05 -3.14 -27.43
C GLY A 254 2.57 -4.12 -26.38
N TRP A 255 1.35 -3.88 -25.89
CA TRP A 255 0.75 -4.69 -24.82
C TRP A 255 0.36 -6.09 -25.29
N LEU A 256 0.72 -7.12 -24.52
CA LEU A 256 0.36 -8.52 -24.80
C LEU A 256 -1.08 -8.85 -24.41
N ASN A 257 -1.65 -8.12 -23.47
CA ASN A 257 -2.99 -8.37 -22.90
C ASN A 257 -3.86 -7.10 -22.81
N PRO A 258 -4.07 -6.39 -23.94
CA PRO A 258 -5.02 -5.28 -23.99
C PRO A 258 -6.47 -5.78 -23.78
N PRO A 259 -7.44 -4.87 -23.46
CA PRO A 259 -7.27 -3.43 -23.37
C PRO A 259 -6.72 -2.95 -22.01
N LEU A 260 -6.11 -1.79 -22.01
CA LEU A 260 -5.82 -1.05 -20.79
C LEU A 260 -7.11 -0.46 -20.22
N ARG A 261 -7.20 -0.34 -18.90
CA ARG A 261 -8.32 0.32 -18.19
C ARG A 261 -8.26 1.84 -18.32
N PHE A 262 -7.05 2.37 -18.45
CA PHE A 262 -6.78 3.79 -18.69
C PHE A 262 -5.69 3.92 -19.76
N SER A 263 -5.73 4.98 -20.56
CA SER A 263 -4.67 5.23 -21.56
C SER A 263 -3.28 5.41 -20.93
N ASN A 264 -3.24 5.82 -19.66
CA ASN A 264 -2.06 6.01 -18.83
C ASN A 264 -2.05 5.08 -17.60
N GLU A 265 -2.53 3.85 -17.75
CA GLU A 265 -2.64 2.89 -16.64
C GLU A 265 -1.31 2.65 -15.91
N PRO A 266 -0.14 2.54 -16.59
CA PRO A 266 1.14 2.36 -15.92
C PRO A 266 1.48 3.44 -14.88
N VAL A 267 1.33 4.71 -15.23
CA VAL A 267 1.65 5.79 -14.28
C VAL A 267 0.64 5.88 -13.14
N ARG A 268 -0.63 5.54 -13.38
CA ARG A 268 -1.63 5.46 -12.31
C ARG A 268 -1.31 4.33 -11.33
N HIS A 269 -0.81 3.20 -11.83
CA HIS A 269 -0.35 2.12 -10.96
C HIS A 269 0.86 2.54 -10.13
N LYS A 270 1.84 3.22 -10.70
CA LYS A 270 2.98 3.75 -9.94
C LYS A 270 2.57 4.77 -8.88
N LEU A 271 1.50 5.53 -9.14
CA LEU A 271 0.92 6.43 -8.14
C LEU A 271 0.18 5.65 -7.04
N LEU A 272 -0.49 4.54 -7.38
CA LEU A 272 -1.09 3.61 -6.41
C LEU A 272 -0.01 3.06 -5.46
N ASP A 273 1.12 2.59 -6.00
CA ASP A 273 2.27 2.09 -5.22
C ASP A 273 2.78 3.17 -4.25
N LEU A 274 2.96 4.41 -4.73
CA LEU A 274 3.39 5.52 -3.88
C LEU A 274 2.43 5.77 -2.72
N VAL A 275 1.14 5.78 -2.98
CA VAL A 275 0.10 5.95 -1.93
C VAL A 275 0.17 4.80 -0.92
N GLY A 276 0.30 3.56 -1.38
CA GLY A 276 0.40 2.39 -0.52
C GLY A 276 1.64 2.41 0.38
N ASP A 277 2.79 2.72 -0.18
CA ASP A 277 4.05 2.80 0.56
C ASP A 277 4.05 3.95 1.58
N LEU A 278 3.56 5.14 1.20
CA LEU A 278 3.45 6.28 2.11
C LEU A 278 2.35 6.10 3.18
N SER A 279 1.38 5.22 2.96
CA SER A 279 0.37 4.89 3.97
C SER A 279 0.95 4.22 5.23
N LEU A 280 2.19 3.72 5.17
CA LEU A 280 2.97 3.21 6.30
C LEU A 280 3.36 4.30 7.31
N LEU A 281 3.19 5.58 6.97
CA LEU A 281 3.26 6.70 7.92
C LEU A 281 2.06 6.73 8.90
N GLY A 282 1.02 5.95 8.64
CA GLY A 282 -0.25 6.02 9.33
C GLY A 282 -1.16 7.05 8.66
N ASN A 283 -0.95 8.32 8.94
CA ASN A 283 -1.67 9.44 8.32
C ASN A 283 -0.76 10.18 7.34
N PHE A 284 -1.33 10.68 6.25
CA PHE A 284 -0.57 11.45 5.26
C PHE A 284 -0.36 12.88 5.74
N PRO A 285 0.88 13.41 5.72
CA PRO A 285 1.12 14.84 5.87
C PRO A 285 0.39 15.66 4.80
N VAL A 286 0.01 16.89 5.14
CA VAL A 286 -0.48 17.85 4.15
C VAL A 286 0.72 18.32 3.34
N ALA A 287 0.89 17.77 2.13
CA ALA A 287 2.03 18.00 1.27
C ALA A 287 1.70 17.64 -0.20
N HIS A 288 2.47 18.16 -1.14
CA HIS A 288 2.50 17.66 -2.52
C HIS A 288 3.61 16.62 -2.65
N PHE A 289 3.22 15.36 -2.82
CA PHE A 289 4.14 14.24 -3.10
C PHE A 289 4.38 14.17 -4.61
N LEU A 290 5.62 14.36 -5.02
CA LEU A 290 6.06 14.36 -6.42
C LEU A 290 7.10 13.27 -6.62
N ALA A 291 6.83 12.31 -7.51
CA ALA A 291 7.73 11.21 -7.85
C ALA A 291 8.02 11.16 -9.35
N TYR A 292 9.25 10.83 -9.70
CA TYR A 292 9.67 10.58 -11.08
C TYR A 292 10.58 9.36 -11.14
N LYS A 293 10.22 8.36 -11.96
CA LYS A 293 10.96 7.09 -12.12
C LYS A 293 11.23 6.37 -10.79
N ALA A 294 10.51 6.72 -9.73
CA ALA A 294 10.77 6.23 -8.39
C ALA A 294 10.39 4.75 -8.24
N SER A 295 10.95 4.12 -7.23
CA SER A 295 10.72 2.73 -6.84
C SER A 295 10.21 2.67 -5.40
N HIS A 296 9.72 1.51 -4.94
CA HIS A 296 9.38 1.28 -3.54
C HIS A 296 10.51 1.69 -2.59
N ASN A 297 11.77 1.45 -2.98
CA ASN A 297 12.93 1.86 -2.17
C ASN A 297 12.95 3.38 -1.94
N LEU A 298 12.75 4.19 -2.98
CA LEU A 298 12.71 5.64 -2.83
C LEU A 298 11.48 6.10 -2.05
N HIS A 299 10.31 5.49 -2.28
CA HIS A 299 9.10 5.79 -1.52
C HIS A 299 9.32 5.56 -0.01
N ILE A 300 9.91 4.42 0.36
CA ILE A 300 10.18 4.07 1.76
C ILE A 300 11.28 4.95 2.37
N GLN A 301 12.30 5.35 1.61
CA GLN A 301 13.29 6.32 2.10
C GLN A 301 12.62 7.65 2.41
N LEU A 302 11.78 8.19 1.52
CA LEU A 302 11.01 9.40 1.80
C LEU A 302 10.11 9.24 3.05
N ALA A 303 9.42 8.10 3.16
CA ALA A 303 8.57 7.82 4.32
C ALA A 303 9.38 7.80 5.64
N LYS A 304 10.60 7.26 5.63
CA LYS A 304 11.49 7.28 6.81
C LYS A 304 11.91 8.69 7.20
N GLU A 305 12.30 9.51 6.23
CA GLU A 305 12.66 10.92 6.48
C GLU A 305 11.48 11.71 7.05
N LEU A 306 10.29 11.52 6.50
CA LEU A 306 9.06 12.17 7.00
C LEU A 306 8.69 11.68 8.40
N ALA A 307 8.81 10.37 8.67
CA ALA A 307 8.52 9.83 10.00
C ALA A 307 9.44 10.41 11.08
N GLN A 308 10.71 10.68 10.76
CA GLN A 308 11.64 11.34 11.69
C GLN A 308 11.19 12.77 11.98
N GLN A 309 10.79 13.55 10.97
CA GLN A 309 10.32 14.92 11.18
C GLN A 309 9.03 14.98 12.02
N ILE A 310 8.09 14.05 11.78
CA ILE A 310 6.83 13.98 12.56
C ILE A 310 7.10 13.67 14.03
N LEU A 311 8.17 12.96 14.37
CA LEU A 311 8.53 12.61 15.75
C LEU A 311 9.29 13.74 16.49
N GLU A 312 9.89 14.68 15.75
CA GLU A 312 10.66 15.80 16.30
C GLU A 312 9.79 17.03 16.63
N GLU A 313 8.54 17.08 16.12
CA GLU A 313 7.54 18.12 16.41
C GLU A 313 6.56 17.69 17.52
#